data_6e5f3058124ffca23a35c9c9bd340609
#
_entry.id   6e5f3058124ffca23a35c9c9bd340609
#
_cell.length_a   1.000
_cell.length_b   1.000
_cell.length_c   1.000
_cell.angle_alpha   90.00
_cell.angle_beta   90.00
_cell.angle_gamma   90.00
#
_symmetry.space_group_name_H-M   'P 1'
#
loop_
_entity.id
_entity.type
_entity.pdbx_description
1 polymer ?
#
loop_
_entity_poly.entity_id
_entity_poly.type
_entity_poly.pdbx_seq_one_letter_code
_entity_poly.pdbx_strand_id
1 'polypeptide(L)'
;DSNIVMAKKILVVDDEPDLELLVKQRFRSQIRNNELQFDFAHNGEEALQKLKEDVDIDLVFTDINMPIMDGLTLLNQIKENNIQPKAVVISAYGDMDNIRKAMNSGAFDFITKPIDMTDLDTTLRKGLSEVEIIKQGLKAQEALQQTIIEKEIAVLEKDKDEKTKR
;
A
#
# COMPACT_ATOMS: atom_id res chain seq x y z
N ASP A 1 24.30 -5.17 10.98
CA ASP A 1 24.39 -5.29 9.54
C ASP A 1 23.34 -4.44 8.83
N SER A 2 23.78 -3.63 7.88
CA SER A 2 22.98 -2.60 7.25
C SER A 2 21.91 -3.12 6.27
N ASN A 3 21.78 -4.43 6.10
CA ASN A 3 20.87 -5.03 5.13
C ASN A 3 19.65 -5.70 5.77
N ILE A 4 19.01 -5.01 6.72
CA ILE A 4 17.73 -5.47 7.24
C ILE A 4 16.65 -5.15 6.20
N VAL A 5 16.21 -6.19 5.49
CA VAL A 5 15.07 -6.05 4.58
C VAL A 5 13.81 -6.10 5.42
N MET A 6 13.08 -4.99 5.46
CA MET A 6 11.78 -4.93 6.13
C MET A 6 10.76 -5.78 5.38
N ALA A 7 9.97 -6.56 6.11
CA ALA A 7 8.85 -7.30 5.52
C ALA A 7 7.90 -6.34 4.82
N LYS A 8 7.37 -6.75 3.67
CA LYS A 8 6.28 -6.03 3.02
C LYS A 8 4.99 -6.33 3.78
N LYS A 9 4.22 -5.29 4.07
CA LYS A 9 3.00 -5.40 4.88
C LYS A 9 1.76 -5.33 4.00
N ILE A 10 0.89 -6.31 4.16
CA ILE A 10 -0.35 -6.42 3.41
C ILE A 10 -1.52 -6.48 4.40
N LEU A 11 -2.52 -5.63 4.20
CA LEU A 11 -3.77 -5.67 4.94
C LEU A 11 -4.82 -6.40 4.09
N VAL A 12 -5.42 -7.44 4.64
CA VAL A 12 -6.49 -8.22 4.00
C VAL A 12 -7.80 -7.92 4.73
N VAL A 13 -8.80 -7.44 4.00
CA VAL A 13 -10.08 -7.00 4.55
C VAL A 13 -11.19 -7.89 4.01
N ASP A 14 -11.76 -8.71 4.87
CA ASP A 14 -12.86 -9.63 4.53
C ASP A 14 -13.64 -9.94 5.81
N ASP A 15 -14.97 -9.93 5.73
CA ASP A 15 -15.82 -10.29 6.88
C ASP A 15 -15.88 -11.79 7.12
N GLU A 16 -15.38 -12.61 6.18
CA GLU A 16 -15.32 -14.06 6.30
C GLU A 16 -13.91 -14.54 6.65
N PRO A 17 -13.75 -15.53 7.56
CA PRO A 17 -12.42 -15.95 8.00
C PRO A 17 -11.66 -16.83 7.02
N ASP A 18 -12.32 -17.36 5.99
CA ASP A 18 -11.74 -18.33 5.06
C ASP A 18 -10.53 -17.77 4.31
N LEU A 19 -10.62 -16.52 3.86
CA LEU A 19 -9.53 -15.87 3.13
C LEU A 19 -8.29 -15.72 4.01
N GLU A 20 -8.47 -15.38 5.28
CA GLU A 20 -7.37 -15.27 6.24
C GLU A 20 -6.61 -16.59 6.35
N LEU A 21 -7.33 -17.71 6.47
CA LEU A 21 -6.71 -19.03 6.56
C LEU A 21 -5.96 -19.40 5.28
N LEU A 22 -6.57 -19.13 4.11
CA LEU A 22 -5.95 -19.40 2.81
C LEU A 22 -4.67 -18.61 2.61
N VAL A 23 -4.67 -17.33 2.97
CA VAL A 23 -3.51 -16.45 2.84
C VAL A 23 -2.39 -16.92 3.76
N LYS A 24 -2.68 -17.22 5.01
CA LYS A 24 -1.70 -17.73 5.96
C LYS A 24 -1.05 -19.03 5.51
N GLN A 25 -1.83 -19.90 4.90
CA GLN A 25 -1.35 -21.18 4.39
C GLN A 25 -0.50 -21.00 3.12
N ARG A 26 -1.00 -20.23 2.16
CA ARG A 26 -0.34 -20.01 0.87
C ARG A 26 1.03 -19.31 1.02
N PHE A 27 1.11 -18.36 1.93
CA PHE A 27 2.30 -17.53 2.11
C PHE A 27 3.09 -17.89 3.37
N ARG A 28 2.91 -19.10 3.90
CA ARG A 28 3.56 -19.56 5.13
C ARG A 28 5.08 -19.37 5.09
N SER A 29 5.72 -19.74 3.99
CA SER A 29 7.16 -19.65 3.82
C SER A 29 7.66 -18.20 3.86
N GLN A 30 6.98 -17.33 3.13
CA GLN A 30 7.31 -15.90 3.05
C GLN A 30 7.08 -15.21 4.39
N ILE A 31 6.03 -15.59 5.12
CA ILE A 31 5.76 -15.08 6.47
C ILE A 31 6.87 -15.52 7.42
N ARG A 32 7.24 -16.80 7.40
CA ARG A 32 8.29 -17.36 8.25
C ARG A 32 9.64 -16.69 8.02
N ASN A 33 9.95 -16.41 6.75
CA ASN A 33 11.20 -15.78 6.35
C ASN A 33 11.19 -14.27 6.51
N ASN A 34 10.13 -13.70 7.05
CA ASN A 34 9.94 -12.27 7.25
C ASN A 34 10.01 -11.47 5.94
N GLU A 35 9.59 -12.07 4.85
CA GLU A 35 9.46 -11.39 3.55
C GLU A 35 8.12 -10.66 3.45
N LEU A 36 7.05 -11.29 3.96
CA LEU A 36 5.70 -10.75 3.97
C LEU A 36 5.13 -10.77 5.39
N GLN A 37 4.35 -9.75 5.70
CA GLN A 37 3.61 -9.65 6.94
C GLN A 37 2.16 -9.31 6.60
N PHE A 38 1.22 -10.10 7.10
CA PHE A 38 -0.20 -9.88 6.86
C PHE A 38 -0.90 -9.42 8.12
N ASP A 39 -1.78 -8.47 7.98
CA ASP A 39 -2.73 -8.06 9.00
C ASP A 39 -4.14 -8.21 8.43
N PHE A 40 -5.14 -8.33 9.27
CA PHE A 40 -6.50 -8.66 8.86
C PHE A 40 -7.50 -7.71 9.49
N ALA A 41 -8.50 -7.32 8.71
CA ALA A 41 -9.63 -6.52 9.18
C ALA A 41 -10.92 -7.16 8.66
N HIS A 42 -12.02 -6.98 9.36
CA HIS A 42 -13.29 -7.65 9.10
C HIS A 42 -14.33 -6.76 8.44
N ASN A 43 -14.05 -5.49 8.32
CA ASN A 43 -14.88 -4.51 7.59
C ASN A 43 -14.02 -3.29 7.24
N GLY A 44 -14.61 -2.39 6.46
CA GLY A 44 -13.88 -1.20 5.99
C GLY A 44 -13.51 -0.21 7.10
N GLU A 45 -14.34 -0.11 8.14
CA GLU A 45 -14.06 0.80 9.27
C GLU A 45 -12.84 0.34 10.06
N GLU A 46 -12.78 -0.95 10.39
CA GLU A 46 -11.61 -1.55 11.05
C GLU A 46 -10.36 -1.40 10.19
N ALA A 47 -10.48 -1.63 8.88
CA ALA A 47 -9.38 -1.46 7.94
C ALA A 47 -8.87 -0.02 7.90
N LEU A 48 -9.78 0.94 7.84
CA LEU A 48 -9.41 2.36 7.80
C LEU A 48 -8.66 2.77 9.07
N GLN A 49 -9.11 2.28 10.24
CA GLN A 49 -8.44 2.52 11.50
C GLN A 49 -7.02 1.97 11.50
N LYS A 50 -6.83 0.74 11.03
CA LYS A 50 -5.50 0.12 10.93
C LYS A 50 -4.58 0.88 9.96
N LEU A 51 -5.13 1.35 8.85
CA LEU A 51 -4.37 2.14 7.88
C LEU A 51 -3.92 3.50 8.44
N LYS A 52 -4.73 4.11 9.29
CA LYS A 52 -4.37 5.36 9.95
C LYS A 52 -3.32 5.16 11.04
N GLU A 53 -3.34 4.02 11.72
CA GLU A 53 -2.40 3.69 12.79
C GLU A 53 -1.06 3.17 12.27
N ASP A 54 -1.04 2.48 11.14
CA ASP A 54 0.16 1.87 10.56
C ASP A 54 0.40 2.41 9.15
N VAL A 55 1.29 3.37 9.03
CA VAL A 55 1.64 4.01 7.75
C VAL A 55 2.55 3.14 6.88
N ASP A 56 3.03 2.03 7.40
CA ASP A 56 3.94 1.12 6.69
C ASP A 56 3.20 0.02 5.91
N ILE A 57 1.88 -0.01 5.96
CA ILE A 57 1.10 -0.94 5.13
C ILE A 57 1.30 -0.58 3.66
N ASP A 58 1.75 -1.54 2.88
CA ASP A 58 2.11 -1.35 1.47
C ASP A 58 0.94 -1.61 0.52
N LEU A 59 0.11 -2.59 0.83
CA LEU A 59 -0.93 -3.08 -0.08
C LEU A 59 -2.16 -3.51 0.72
N VAL A 60 -3.34 -3.25 0.16
CA VAL A 60 -4.63 -3.65 0.74
C VAL A 60 -5.35 -4.54 -0.24
N PHE A 61 -5.83 -5.70 0.22
CA PHE A 61 -6.81 -6.51 -0.48
C PHE A 61 -8.12 -6.40 0.27
N THR A 62 -9.18 -5.93 -0.37
CA THR A 62 -10.48 -5.76 0.29
C THR A 62 -11.61 -6.39 -0.50
N ASP A 63 -12.45 -7.15 0.21
CA ASP A 63 -13.75 -7.54 -0.33
C ASP A 63 -14.59 -6.28 -0.56
N ILE A 64 -15.47 -6.31 -1.53
CA ILE A 64 -16.39 -5.22 -1.80
C ILE A 64 -17.57 -5.27 -0.84
N ASN A 65 -18.17 -6.44 -0.65
CA ASN A 65 -19.39 -6.61 0.14
C ASN A 65 -19.06 -6.98 1.58
N MET A 66 -19.16 -6.00 2.48
CA MET A 66 -18.92 -6.17 3.90
C MET A 66 -19.90 -5.32 4.71
N PRO A 67 -20.23 -5.73 5.95
CA PRO A 67 -21.06 -4.90 6.82
C PRO A 67 -20.31 -3.67 7.32
N ILE A 68 -21.03 -2.72 7.87
CA ILE A 68 -20.55 -1.47 8.52
C ILE A 68 -19.97 -0.51 7.49
N MET A 69 -18.88 -0.87 6.83
CA MET A 69 -18.30 -0.11 5.71
C MET A 69 -17.83 -1.10 4.65
N ASP A 70 -18.36 -0.97 3.44
CA ASP A 70 -18.01 -1.83 2.31
C ASP A 70 -16.67 -1.43 1.69
N GLY A 71 -16.19 -2.26 0.75
CA GLY A 71 -14.90 -2.03 0.10
C GLY A 71 -14.86 -0.80 -0.80
N LEU A 72 -15.96 -0.45 -1.45
CA LEU A 72 -16.02 0.75 -2.29
C LEU A 72 -15.91 2.02 -1.44
N THR A 73 -16.60 2.05 -0.31
CA THR A 73 -16.50 3.17 0.63
C THR A 73 -15.09 3.26 1.20
N LEU A 74 -14.49 2.12 1.53
CA LEU A 74 -13.10 2.07 2.01
C LEU A 74 -12.14 2.67 0.97
N LEU A 75 -12.28 2.32 -0.30
CA LEU A 75 -11.45 2.89 -1.37
C LEU A 75 -11.57 4.41 -1.44
N ASN A 76 -12.79 4.93 -1.34
CA ASN A 76 -13.02 6.37 -1.35
C ASN A 76 -12.39 7.06 -0.13
N GLN A 77 -12.47 6.43 1.03
CA GLN A 77 -11.85 6.94 2.25
C GLN A 77 -10.31 6.94 2.16
N ILE A 78 -9.73 5.90 1.57
CA ILE A 78 -8.29 5.84 1.32
C ILE A 78 -7.87 7.02 0.44
N LYS A 79 -8.60 7.27 -0.63
CA LYS A 79 -8.33 8.36 -1.57
C LYS A 79 -8.48 9.74 -0.90
N GLU A 80 -9.58 9.96 -0.20
CA GLU A 80 -9.88 11.24 0.45
C GLU A 80 -8.89 11.59 1.56
N ASN A 81 -8.39 10.59 2.27
CA ASN A 81 -7.42 10.78 3.36
C ASN A 81 -5.97 10.72 2.89
N ASN A 82 -5.71 10.64 1.59
CA ASN A 82 -4.37 10.55 1.00
C ASN A 82 -3.53 9.42 1.61
N ILE A 83 -4.17 8.28 1.87
CA ILE A 83 -3.48 7.11 2.42
C ILE A 83 -2.71 6.41 1.28
N GLN A 84 -1.47 6.05 1.53
CA GLN A 84 -0.50 5.63 0.52
C GLN A 84 -0.68 4.23 -0.09
N PRO A 85 -1.20 3.19 0.61
CA PRO A 85 -1.17 1.85 0.03
C PRO A 85 -2.04 1.72 -1.22
N LYS A 86 -1.57 0.92 -2.15
CA LYS A 86 -2.37 0.48 -3.29
C LYS A 86 -3.45 -0.48 -2.80
N ALA A 87 -4.62 -0.42 -3.41
CA ALA A 87 -5.75 -1.27 -3.03
C ALA A 87 -6.18 -2.15 -4.19
N VAL A 88 -6.39 -3.43 -3.89
CA VAL A 88 -6.93 -4.44 -4.80
C VAL A 88 -8.28 -4.86 -4.25
N VAL A 89 -9.30 -4.89 -5.09
CA VAL A 89 -10.64 -5.31 -4.67
C VAL A 89 -10.88 -6.76 -5.03
N ILE A 90 -11.63 -7.45 -4.17
CA ILE A 90 -12.08 -8.82 -4.37
C ILE A 90 -13.58 -8.77 -4.55
N SER A 91 -14.07 -9.26 -5.68
CA SER A 91 -15.47 -9.14 -6.07
C SER A 91 -16.06 -10.49 -6.46
N ALA A 92 -17.38 -10.61 -6.37
CA ALA A 92 -18.07 -11.77 -6.88
C ALA A 92 -17.88 -11.87 -8.41
N TYR A 93 -17.84 -13.10 -8.90
CA TYR A 93 -17.77 -13.35 -10.34
C TYR A 93 -18.94 -12.66 -11.06
N GLY A 94 -18.62 -11.92 -12.11
CA GLY A 94 -19.61 -11.24 -12.93
C GLY A 94 -20.11 -9.89 -12.40
N ASP A 95 -19.63 -9.44 -11.25
CA ASP A 95 -20.03 -8.15 -10.67
C ASP A 95 -19.27 -6.99 -11.31
N MET A 96 -19.48 -6.80 -12.60
CA MET A 96 -18.74 -5.82 -13.39
C MET A 96 -19.04 -4.38 -12.98
N ASP A 97 -20.26 -4.08 -12.51
CA ASP A 97 -20.62 -2.74 -12.09
C ASP A 97 -19.78 -2.28 -10.90
N ASN A 98 -19.66 -3.12 -9.88
CA ASN A 98 -18.84 -2.81 -8.71
C ASN A 98 -17.34 -2.80 -9.01
N ILE A 99 -16.88 -3.70 -9.89
CA ILE A 99 -15.49 -3.70 -10.35
C ILE A 99 -15.16 -2.38 -11.03
N ARG A 100 -16.04 -1.92 -11.92
CA ARG A 100 -15.85 -0.65 -12.62
C ARG A 100 -15.81 0.54 -11.65
N LYS A 101 -16.73 0.55 -10.69
CA LYS A 101 -16.74 1.60 -9.63
C LYS A 101 -15.44 1.61 -8.85
N ALA A 102 -14.94 0.42 -8.49
CA ALA A 102 -13.68 0.28 -7.77
C ALA A 102 -12.50 0.82 -8.59
N MET A 103 -12.41 0.43 -9.85
CA MET A 103 -11.33 0.89 -10.73
C MET A 103 -11.39 2.41 -10.94
N ASN A 104 -12.61 2.97 -11.09
CA ASN A 104 -12.81 4.42 -11.20
C ASN A 104 -12.46 5.15 -9.89
N SER A 105 -12.56 4.48 -8.77
CA SER A 105 -12.18 5.03 -7.44
C SER A 105 -10.70 4.88 -7.11
N GLY A 106 -9.91 4.35 -8.04
CA GLY A 106 -8.46 4.28 -7.89
C GLY A 106 -7.92 2.94 -7.43
N ALA A 107 -8.72 1.87 -7.48
CA ALA A 107 -8.19 0.53 -7.21
C ALA A 107 -7.07 0.19 -8.20
N PHE A 108 -6.02 -0.45 -7.72
CA PHE A 108 -4.90 -0.87 -8.54
C PHE A 108 -5.28 -2.03 -9.46
N ASP A 109 -6.04 -2.99 -8.94
CA ASP A 109 -6.46 -4.19 -9.67
C ASP A 109 -7.67 -4.81 -8.98
N PHE A 110 -8.19 -5.90 -9.54
CA PHE A 110 -9.28 -6.67 -8.95
C PHE A 110 -9.03 -8.17 -9.09
N ILE A 111 -9.65 -8.93 -8.21
CA ILE A 111 -9.67 -10.39 -8.24
C ILE A 111 -11.12 -10.83 -8.08
N THR A 112 -11.54 -11.86 -8.80
CA THR A 112 -12.90 -12.40 -8.70
C THR A 112 -12.94 -13.67 -7.87
N LYS A 113 -14.06 -13.87 -7.16
CA LYS A 113 -14.35 -15.11 -6.43
C LYS A 113 -14.93 -16.16 -7.39
N PRO A 114 -14.63 -17.44 -7.21
CA PRO A 114 -13.76 -18.02 -6.18
C PRO A 114 -12.29 -17.66 -6.41
N ILE A 115 -11.58 -17.39 -5.33
CA ILE A 115 -10.22 -16.88 -5.42
C ILE A 115 -9.27 -17.97 -5.92
N ASP A 116 -8.60 -17.69 -7.04
CA ASP A 116 -7.48 -18.49 -7.51
C ASP A 116 -6.22 -17.97 -6.81
N MET A 117 -5.55 -18.82 -6.06
CA MET A 117 -4.39 -18.42 -5.27
C MET A 117 -3.20 -18.00 -6.15
N THR A 118 -3.12 -18.52 -7.38
CA THR A 118 -2.12 -18.08 -8.37
C THR A 118 -2.39 -16.64 -8.79
N ASP A 119 -3.64 -16.27 -9.04
CA ASP A 119 -4.03 -14.90 -9.37
C ASP A 119 -3.76 -13.97 -8.20
N LEU A 120 -4.08 -14.40 -7.00
CA LEU A 120 -3.79 -13.61 -5.79
C LEU A 120 -2.29 -13.34 -5.65
N ASP A 121 -1.46 -14.35 -5.80
CA ASP A 121 0.00 -14.24 -5.73
C ASP A 121 0.52 -13.29 -6.81
N THR A 122 0.07 -13.46 -8.05
CA THR A 122 0.47 -12.60 -9.18
C THR A 122 0.10 -11.13 -8.92
N THR A 123 -1.12 -10.89 -8.48
CA THR A 123 -1.60 -9.53 -8.20
C THR A 123 -0.86 -8.91 -7.00
N LEU A 124 -0.60 -9.70 -5.98
CA LEU A 124 0.18 -9.27 -4.82
C LEU A 124 1.59 -8.82 -5.25
N ARG A 125 2.27 -9.62 -6.05
CA ARG A 125 3.62 -9.30 -6.54
C ARG A 125 3.63 -8.05 -7.40
N LYS A 126 2.65 -7.89 -8.31
CA LYS A 126 2.50 -6.68 -9.12
C LYS A 126 2.28 -5.44 -8.26
N GLY A 127 1.40 -5.55 -7.27
CA GLY A 127 1.11 -4.45 -6.37
C GLY A 127 2.32 -4.04 -5.55
N LEU A 128 3.05 -4.99 -4.99
CA LEU A 128 4.27 -4.72 -4.22
C LEU A 128 5.37 -4.12 -5.09
N SER A 129 5.51 -4.59 -6.34
CA SER A 129 6.46 -4.02 -7.29
C SER A 129 6.15 -2.56 -7.60
N GLU A 130 4.87 -2.23 -7.81
CA GLU A 130 4.42 -0.87 -8.07
C GLU A 130 4.69 0.05 -6.87
N VAL A 131 4.39 -0.43 -5.67
CA VAL A 131 4.67 0.30 -4.42
C VAL A 131 6.16 0.59 -4.29
N GLU A 132 7.02 -0.38 -4.59
CA GLU A 132 8.47 -0.21 -4.51
C GLU A 132 8.98 0.84 -5.50
N ILE A 133 8.46 0.84 -6.72
CA ILE A 133 8.80 1.84 -7.75
C ILE A 133 8.43 3.24 -7.26
N ILE A 134 7.23 3.40 -6.68
CA ILE A 134 6.77 4.69 -6.14
C ILE A 134 7.67 5.15 -5.00
N LYS A 135 8.02 4.25 -4.07
CA LYS A 135 8.88 4.57 -2.93
C LYS A 135 10.28 4.99 -3.38
N GLN A 136 10.85 4.31 -4.37
CA GLN A 136 12.16 4.67 -4.93
C GLN A 136 12.12 6.03 -5.61
N GLY A 137 11.05 6.32 -6.34
CA GLY A 137 10.84 7.62 -6.97
C GLY A 137 10.78 8.75 -5.94
N LEU A 138 10.04 8.56 -4.85
CA LEU A 138 9.94 9.55 -3.78
C LEU A 138 11.30 9.78 -3.10
N LYS A 139 12.05 8.73 -2.83
CA LYS A 139 13.39 8.84 -2.25
C LYS A 139 14.34 9.61 -3.16
N ALA A 140 14.28 9.36 -4.47
CA ALA A 140 15.09 10.08 -5.44
C ALA A 140 14.75 11.56 -5.47
N GLN A 141 13.45 11.92 -5.41
CA GLN A 141 13.01 13.31 -5.32
C GLN A 141 13.50 13.99 -4.05
N GLU A 142 13.37 13.33 -2.92
CA GLU A 142 13.82 13.85 -1.63
C GLU A 142 15.33 14.09 -1.63
N ALA A 143 16.10 13.14 -2.17
CA ALA A 143 17.56 13.27 -2.28
C ALA A 143 17.96 14.45 -3.17
N LEU A 144 17.24 14.64 -4.30
CA LEU A 144 17.48 15.77 -5.20
C LEU A 144 17.17 17.10 -4.52
N GLN A 145 16.03 17.19 -3.83
CA GLN A 145 15.65 18.40 -3.10
C GLN A 145 16.68 18.74 -2.02
N GLN A 146 17.14 17.74 -1.29
CA GLN A 146 18.16 17.92 -0.26
C GLN A 146 19.46 18.45 -0.86
N THR A 147 19.87 17.93 -2.00
CA THR A 147 21.06 18.40 -2.72
C THR A 147 20.90 19.85 -3.14
N ILE A 148 19.74 20.24 -3.66
CA ILE A 148 19.45 21.63 -4.07
C ILE A 148 19.53 22.57 -2.85
N ILE A 149 18.91 22.19 -1.74
CA ILE A 149 18.94 22.97 -0.49
C ILE A 149 20.37 23.15 0.01
N GLU A 150 21.17 22.10 0.03
CA GLU A 150 22.57 22.15 0.46
C GLU A 150 23.39 23.08 -0.42
N LYS A 151 23.19 23.07 -1.73
CA LYS A 151 23.86 23.99 -2.65
C LYS A 151 23.46 25.43 -2.44
N GLU A 152 22.17 25.67 -2.20
CA GLU A 152 21.68 27.02 -1.91
C GLU A 152 22.26 27.57 -0.60
N ILE A 153 22.33 26.76 0.44
CA ILE A 153 22.93 27.13 1.72
C ILE A 153 24.41 27.44 1.53
N ALA A 154 25.13 26.61 0.78
CA ALA A 154 26.56 26.82 0.51
C ALA A 154 26.80 28.15 -0.22
N VAL A 155 25.94 28.53 -1.18
CA VAL A 155 26.02 29.83 -1.88
C VAL A 155 25.80 30.97 -0.90
N LEU A 156 24.78 30.88 -0.04
CA LEU A 156 24.49 31.93 0.94
C LEU A 156 25.60 32.08 1.96
N GLU A 157 26.20 31.01 2.42
CA GLU A 157 27.35 31.06 3.33
C GLU A 157 28.58 31.71 2.68
N LYS A 158 28.84 31.41 1.42
CA LYS A 158 29.93 32.03 0.65
C LYS A 158 29.71 33.52 0.50
N ASP A 159 28.51 33.97 0.16
CA ASP A 159 28.18 35.40 0.07
C ASP A 159 28.38 36.11 1.41
N LYS A 160 27.98 35.48 2.50
CA LYS A 160 28.17 36.03 3.85
C LYS A 160 29.65 36.20 4.19
N ASP A 161 30.49 35.21 3.86
CA ASP A 161 31.94 35.28 4.08
C ASP A 161 32.58 36.40 3.26
N GLU A 162 32.21 36.55 1.99
CA GLU A 162 32.69 37.63 1.13
C GLU A 162 32.33 39.00 1.68
N LYS A 163 31.10 39.18 2.19
CA LYS A 163 30.68 40.44 2.82
C LYS A 163 31.42 40.73 4.12
N THR A 164 31.79 39.71 4.86
CA THR A 164 32.50 39.84 6.12
C THR A 164 33.98 40.24 5.91
N LYS A 165 34.57 39.89 4.76
CA LYS A 165 35.95 40.21 4.40
C LYS A 165 36.17 41.66 3.94
N ARG A 166 35.08 42.36 3.72
CA ARG A 166 35.15 43.80 3.39
C ARG A 166 35.01 44.61 4.66
#